data_889caa2075dd39cd36f10554644d81e0
#
_entry.id   889caa2075dd39cd36f10554644d81e0
#
_cell.length_a   1.000
_cell.length_b   1.000
_cell.length_c   1.000
_cell.angle_alpha   90.00
_cell.angle_beta   90.00
_cell.angle_gamma   90.00
#
_symmetry.space_group_name_H-M   'P 1'
#
loop_
_entity.id
_entity.type
_entity.pdbx_description
1 polymer ?
#
loop_
_entity_poly.entity_id
_entity_poly.type
_entity_poly.pdbx_seq_one_letter_code
_entity_poly.pdbx_strand_id
1 'polypeptide(L)'
;MAVADLDVEKRLFVYGTLAPGQVNHGLLEKLQGSWHKGCVSGHLYPNGLGPTTGYPVVDLTDPAQSIDGFILISDALPGHWPLLDDFEGEGYRRVKTMVTLPDTSRLQAFIYVLDTSLV
;
A
#
# COMPACT_ATOMS: atom_id res chain seq x y z
N MET A 1 -5.39 11.58 -24.74
CA MET A 1 -4.64 10.32 -24.74
C MET A 1 -4.28 9.96 -23.30
N ALA A 2 -4.64 8.79 -22.88
CA ALA A 2 -4.19 8.33 -21.58
C ALA A 2 -2.72 7.95 -21.69
N VAL A 3 -1.87 8.62 -20.92
CA VAL A 3 -0.47 8.24 -20.80
C VAL A 3 -0.38 7.13 -19.80
N ALA A 4 0.24 6.02 -20.18
CA ALA A 4 0.50 4.95 -19.21
C ALA A 4 1.34 5.50 -18.07
N ASP A 5 0.92 5.22 -16.83
CA ASP A 5 1.71 5.59 -15.66
C ASP A 5 2.83 4.56 -15.47
N LEU A 6 3.93 4.79 -16.15
CA LEU A 6 5.08 3.89 -16.12
C LEU A 6 5.81 3.91 -14.78
N ASP A 7 5.51 4.90 -13.93
CA ASP A 7 6.18 5.06 -12.64
C ASP A 7 5.42 4.43 -11.48
N VAL A 8 4.22 3.88 -11.73
CA VAL A 8 3.41 3.28 -10.65
C VAL A 8 4.17 2.17 -9.91
N GLU A 9 5.00 1.41 -10.62
CA GLU A 9 5.81 0.33 -10.01
C GLU A 9 6.87 0.85 -9.03
N LYS A 10 7.14 2.14 -9.05
CA LYS A 10 8.08 2.81 -8.15
C LYS A 10 7.40 3.44 -6.94
N ARG A 11 6.10 3.16 -6.74
CA ARG A 11 5.30 3.77 -5.67
C ARG A 11 4.56 2.70 -4.89
N LEU A 12 4.63 2.80 -3.57
CA LEU A 12 3.91 1.91 -2.65
C LEU A 12 3.25 2.73 -1.56
N PHE A 13 1.94 2.59 -1.42
CA PHE A 13 1.20 3.14 -0.28
C PHE A 13 1.16 2.11 0.83
N VAL A 14 1.54 2.52 2.04
CA VAL A 14 1.57 1.66 3.23
C VAL A 14 0.74 2.28 4.34
N TYR A 15 -0.03 1.43 5.03
CA TYR A 15 -0.93 1.83 6.12
C TYR A 15 -0.77 0.96 7.36
N GLY A 16 0.09 -0.06 7.28
CA GLY A 16 0.28 -1.05 8.35
C GLY A 16 1.73 -1.13 8.82
N THR A 17 2.23 -2.34 9.03
CA THR A 17 3.52 -2.57 9.68
C THR A 17 4.74 -2.12 8.88
N LEU A 18 4.58 -1.91 7.57
CA LEU A 18 5.65 -1.39 6.71
C LEU A 18 5.80 0.14 6.80
N ALA A 19 4.81 0.84 7.36
CA ALA A 19 4.82 2.30 7.44
C ALA A 19 5.95 2.82 8.34
N PRO A 20 6.42 4.07 8.12
CA PRO A 20 7.43 4.67 8.98
C PRO A 20 7.03 4.60 10.46
N GLY A 21 7.97 4.18 11.31
CA GLY A 21 7.72 4.01 12.74
C GLY A 21 7.07 2.71 13.14
N GLN A 22 6.68 1.88 12.20
CA GLN A 22 6.04 0.59 12.46
C GLN A 22 7.07 -0.56 12.46
N VAL A 23 6.64 -1.71 12.99
CA VAL A 23 7.55 -2.82 13.33
C VAL A 23 8.31 -3.39 12.13
N ASN A 24 7.72 -3.39 10.95
CA ASN A 24 8.35 -3.96 9.75
C ASN A 24 8.86 -2.91 8.77
N HIS A 25 8.94 -1.64 9.19
CA HIS A 25 9.44 -0.58 8.31
C HIS A 25 10.85 -0.86 7.79
N GLY A 26 11.67 -1.61 8.53
CA GLY A 26 13.02 -1.99 8.12
C GLY A 26 13.11 -2.65 6.75
N LEU A 27 12.04 -3.29 6.28
CA LEU A 27 12.00 -3.86 4.93
C LEU A 27 12.08 -2.82 3.82
N LEU A 28 11.70 -1.58 4.13
CA LEU A 28 11.65 -0.48 3.16
C LEU A 28 12.66 0.62 3.45
N GLU A 29 13.17 0.73 4.68
CA GLU A 29 13.98 1.89 5.07
C GLU A 29 15.29 2.00 4.29
N LYS A 30 15.82 0.88 3.79
CA LYS A 30 17.06 0.87 3.00
C LYS A 30 16.83 1.25 1.54
N LEU A 31 15.60 1.30 1.09
CA LEU A 31 15.29 1.73 -0.26
C LEU A 31 15.47 3.24 -0.35
N GLN A 32 16.29 3.67 -1.30
CA GLN A 32 16.44 5.09 -1.57
C GLN A 32 15.16 5.62 -2.21
N GLY A 33 14.67 6.74 -1.72
CA GLY A 33 13.47 7.33 -2.23
C GLY A 33 12.93 8.40 -1.30
N SER A 34 11.69 8.80 -1.53
CA SER A 34 11.01 9.81 -0.74
C SER A 34 9.74 9.25 -0.12
N TRP A 35 9.45 9.69 1.10
CA TRP A 35 8.24 9.35 1.84
C TRP A 35 7.33 10.57 1.92
N HIS A 36 6.05 10.37 1.62
CA HIS A 36 5.03 11.42 1.68
C HIS A 36 3.81 10.89 2.39
N LYS A 37 3.13 11.75 3.15
CA LYS A 37 1.82 11.42 3.68
C LYS A 37 0.81 11.34 2.55
N GLY A 38 -0.20 10.50 2.71
CA GLY A 38 -1.28 10.38 1.74
C GLY A 38 -2.45 9.62 2.34
N CYS A 39 -3.54 9.55 1.60
CA CYS A 39 -4.70 8.76 2.00
C CYS A 39 -5.34 8.08 0.80
N VAL A 40 -6.06 7.00 1.09
CA VAL A 40 -6.86 6.28 0.11
C VAL A 40 -8.27 6.10 0.65
N SER A 41 -9.24 5.92 -0.26
CA SER A 41 -10.60 5.57 0.12
C SER A 41 -10.73 4.05 0.18
N GLY A 42 -11.27 3.52 1.28
CA GLY A 42 -11.44 2.09 1.48
C GLY A 42 -12.09 1.80 2.80
N HIS A 43 -12.09 0.55 3.20
CA HIS A 43 -12.52 0.12 4.52
C HIS A 43 -11.36 -0.56 5.23
N LEU A 44 -10.93 -0.03 6.37
CA LEU A 44 -9.85 -0.57 7.16
C LEU A 44 -10.40 -1.55 8.20
N TYR A 45 -9.87 -2.75 8.21
CA TYR A 45 -10.06 -3.73 9.27
C TYR A 45 -8.80 -3.73 10.14
N PRO A 46 -8.80 -3.03 11.28
CA PRO A 46 -7.56 -2.85 12.07
C PRO A 46 -6.93 -4.14 12.58
N ASN A 47 -7.76 -5.15 12.83
CA ASN A 47 -7.32 -6.45 13.33
C ASN A 47 -7.36 -7.53 12.27
N GLY A 48 -7.50 -7.14 11.00
CA GLY A 48 -7.56 -8.07 9.89
C GLY A 48 -8.91 -8.74 9.72
N LEU A 49 -8.98 -9.61 8.72
CA LEU A 49 -10.16 -10.38 8.38
C LEU A 49 -9.72 -11.67 7.70
N GLY A 50 -10.27 -12.83 8.12
CA GLY A 50 -9.90 -14.12 7.54
C GLY A 50 -8.40 -14.40 7.69
N PRO A 51 -7.68 -14.68 6.58
CA PRO A 51 -6.25 -15.02 6.65
C PRO A 51 -5.35 -13.88 7.11
N THR A 52 -5.85 -12.63 7.17
CA THR A 52 -5.08 -11.49 7.67
C THR A 52 -5.32 -11.21 9.15
N THR A 53 -6.06 -12.04 9.86
CA THR A 53 -6.39 -11.83 11.27
C THR A 53 -5.15 -11.53 12.10
N GLY A 54 -5.21 -10.46 12.90
CA GLY A 54 -4.09 -9.97 13.70
C GLY A 54 -3.29 -8.86 13.05
N TYR A 55 -3.53 -8.55 11.78
CA TYR A 55 -2.83 -7.50 11.04
C TYR A 55 -3.82 -6.59 10.32
N PRO A 56 -3.54 -5.28 10.22
CA PRO A 56 -4.44 -4.38 9.49
C PRO A 56 -4.55 -4.78 8.02
N VAL A 57 -5.75 -4.66 7.49
CA VAL A 57 -6.00 -4.88 6.06
C VAL A 57 -7.06 -3.93 5.54
N VAL A 58 -6.92 -3.50 4.29
CA VAL A 58 -7.85 -2.61 3.61
C VAL A 58 -8.63 -3.38 2.55
N ASP A 59 -9.92 -3.09 2.48
CA ASP A 59 -10.79 -3.51 1.38
C ASP A 59 -11.16 -2.27 0.58
N LEU A 60 -10.69 -2.18 -0.69
CA LEU A 60 -10.95 -1.05 -1.55
C LEU A 60 -12.34 -1.09 -2.22
N THR A 61 -13.05 -2.21 -2.11
CA THR A 61 -14.40 -2.32 -2.69
C THR A 61 -15.44 -1.55 -1.90
N ASP A 62 -15.12 -1.15 -0.66
CA ASP A 62 -15.98 -0.33 0.19
C ASP A 62 -15.27 1.00 0.48
N PRO A 63 -15.56 2.09 -0.25
CA PRO A 63 -14.85 3.35 -0.10
C PRO A 63 -15.39 4.23 1.01
N ALA A 64 -15.89 3.63 2.11
CA ALA A 64 -16.60 4.35 3.17
C ALA A 64 -15.70 5.23 4.04
N GLN A 65 -14.39 5.00 4.03
CA GLN A 65 -13.45 5.67 4.92
C GLN A 65 -12.31 6.30 4.13
N SER A 66 -11.73 7.36 4.71
CA SER A 66 -10.43 7.86 4.28
C SER A 66 -9.37 7.22 5.17
N ILE A 67 -8.41 6.53 4.57
CA ILE A 67 -7.40 5.77 5.29
C ILE A 67 -6.07 6.49 5.12
N ASP A 68 -5.53 6.99 6.23
CA ASP A 68 -4.25 7.68 6.24
C ASP A 68 -3.10 6.69 6.19
N GLY A 69 -2.04 7.09 5.52
CA GLY A 69 -0.82 6.30 5.42
C GLY A 69 0.30 7.11 4.78
N PHE A 70 1.23 6.38 4.20
CA PHE A 70 2.41 6.97 3.57
C PHE A 70 2.65 6.35 2.20
N ILE A 71 3.12 7.16 1.27
CA ILE A 71 3.56 6.67 -0.03
C ILE A 71 5.09 6.74 -0.10
N LEU A 72 5.70 5.61 -0.46
CA LEU A 72 7.13 5.55 -0.80
C LEU A 72 7.26 5.66 -2.31
N ILE A 73 8.11 6.56 -2.75
CA ILE A 73 8.49 6.68 -4.16
C ILE A 73 9.96 6.32 -4.26
N SER A 74 10.27 5.21 -4.92
CA SER A 74 11.63 4.68 -4.98
C SER A 74 11.87 3.94 -6.30
N ASP A 75 12.97 4.27 -6.96
CA ASP A 75 13.42 3.55 -8.15
C ASP A 75 13.84 2.10 -7.84
N ALA A 76 14.08 1.78 -6.58
CA ALA A 76 14.45 0.43 -6.17
C ALA A 76 13.27 -0.51 -5.97
N LEU A 77 12.04 0.02 -5.90
CA LEU A 77 10.84 -0.81 -5.68
C LEU A 77 10.65 -1.92 -6.72
N PRO A 78 10.85 -1.68 -8.03
CA PRO A 78 10.65 -2.75 -9.01
C PRO A 78 11.43 -4.02 -8.71
N GLY A 79 12.63 -3.90 -8.19
CA GLY A 79 13.44 -5.07 -7.79
C GLY A 79 13.01 -5.71 -6.48
N HIS A 80 12.15 -5.06 -5.70
CA HIS A 80 11.73 -5.51 -4.38
C HIS A 80 10.33 -6.15 -4.35
N TRP A 81 9.54 -6.04 -5.42
CA TRP A 81 8.18 -6.58 -5.42
C TRP A 81 8.13 -8.07 -5.06
N PRO A 82 9.00 -8.94 -5.58
CA PRO A 82 8.96 -10.34 -5.19
C PRO A 82 9.15 -10.55 -3.69
N LEU A 83 10.06 -9.81 -3.07
CA LEU A 83 10.31 -9.87 -1.63
C LEU A 83 9.10 -9.40 -0.83
N LEU A 84 8.50 -8.29 -1.25
CA LEU A 84 7.35 -7.70 -0.53
C LEU A 84 6.10 -8.55 -0.72
N ASP A 85 5.85 -9.07 -1.92
CA ASP A 85 4.73 -9.97 -2.17
C ASP A 85 4.85 -11.22 -1.31
N ASP A 86 6.04 -11.77 -1.17
CA ASP A 86 6.31 -12.94 -0.34
C ASP A 86 6.14 -12.62 1.15
N PHE A 87 6.60 -11.45 1.59
CA PHE A 87 6.45 -11.01 2.98
C PHE A 87 4.98 -10.84 3.37
N GLU A 88 4.19 -10.18 2.50
CA GLU A 88 2.76 -9.97 2.79
C GLU A 88 2.01 -11.29 2.79
N GLY A 89 2.36 -12.20 1.90
CA GLY A 89 1.90 -13.57 1.92
C GLY A 89 0.44 -13.73 1.56
N GLU A 90 -0.11 -14.87 1.98
CA GLU A 90 -1.49 -15.22 1.75
C GLU A 90 -2.43 -14.28 2.51
N GLY A 91 -3.53 -13.91 1.87
CA GLY A 91 -4.50 -12.97 2.43
C GLY A 91 -4.36 -11.56 1.89
N TYR A 92 -3.21 -11.20 1.36
CA TYR A 92 -2.97 -9.90 0.74
C TYR A 92 -2.80 -10.03 -0.76
N ARG A 93 -3.25 -9.00 -1.47
CA ARG A 93 -3.06 -8.89 -2.92
C ARG A 93 -2.57 -7.48 -3.24
N ARG A 94 -1.53 -7.38 -4.08
CA ARG A 94 -1.00 -6.10 -4.54
C ARG A 94 -1.81 -5.60 -5.71
N VAL A 95 -2.39 -4.42 -5.56
CA VAL A 95 -3.22 -3.77 -6.60
C VAL A 95 -2.84 -2.30 -6.72
N LYS A 96 -3.25 -1.68 -7.82
CA LYS A 96 -3.10 -0.24 -8.03
C LYS A 96 -4.26 0.51 -7.41
N THR A 97 -3.97 1.68 -6.85
CA THR A 97 -4.99 2.58 -6.33
C THR A 97 -4.55 4.03 -6.49
N MET A 98 -5.50 4.94 -6.32
CA MET A 98 -5.21 6.36 -6.35
C MET A 98 -4.99 6.86 -4.93
N VAL A 99 -3.84 7.48 -4.69
CA VAL A 99 -3.48 8.10 -3.40
C VAL A 99 -3.68 9.59 -3.52
N THR A 100 -4.36 10.19 -2.55
CA THR A 100 -4.53 11.63 -2.45
C THR A 100 -3.48 12.19 -1.49
N LEU A 101 -2.72 13.16 -1.96
CA LEU A 101 -1.67 13.82 -1.19
C LEU A 101 -2.25 15.02 -0.43
N PRO A 102 -1.51 15.58 0.57
CA PRO A 102 -2.02 16.70 1.37
C PRO A 102 -2.38 17.95 0.56
N ASP A 103 -1.72 18.17 -0.59
CA ASP A 103 -2.02 19.29 -1.50
C ASP A 103 -3.21 19.02 -2.42
N THR A 104 -3.94 17.95 -2.19
CA THR A 104 -5.07 17.45 -2.98
C THR A 104 -4.72 16.86 -4.34
N SER A 105 -3.45 16.83 -4.71
CA SER A 105 -3.03 16.12 -5.92
C SER A 105 -3.19 14.61 -5.72
N ARG A 106 -3.31 13.89 -6.83
CA ARG A 106 -3.49 12.43 -6.83
C ARG A 106 -2.37 11.74 -7.58
N LEU A 107 -2.00 10.58 -7.07
CA LEU A 107 -0.89 9.80 -7.59
C LEU A 107 -1.26 8.33 -7.52
N GLN A 108 -1.10 7.61 -8.61
CA GLN A 108 -1.34 6.17 -8.63
C GLN A 108 -0.17 5.45 -7.95
N ALA A 109 -0.48 4.46 -7.11
CA ALA A 109 0.50 3.66 -6.41
C ALA A 109 0.00 2.23 -6.22
N PHE A 110 0.92 1.31 -5.93
CA PHE A 110 0.53 -0.01 -5.45
C PHE A 110 0.18 0.02 -3.97
N ILE A 111 -0.70 -0.86 -3.57
CA ILE A 111 -1.13 -1.08 -2.18
C ILE A 111 -1.39 -2.58 -1.99
N TYR A 112 -1.11 -3.09 -0.80
CA TYR A 112 -1.51 -4.45 -0.43
C TYR A 112 -2.88 -4.39 0.24
N VAL A 113 -3.82 -5.13 -0.29
CA VAL A 113 -5.20 -5.14 0.16
C VAL A 113 -5.66 -6.55 0.46
N LEU A 114 -6.83 -6.66 1.10
CA LEU A 114 -7.45 -7.94 1.36
C LEU A 114 -7.68 -8.69 0.03
N ASP A 115 -7.23 -9.92 -0.02
CA ASP A 115 -7.59 -10.81 -1.12
C ASP A 115 -8.99 -11.36 -0.85
N THR A 116 -9.99 -10.72 -1.45
CA THR A 116 -11.40 -11.05 -1.21
C THR A 116 -11.79 -12.44 -1.69
N SER A 117 -10.97 -13.08 -2.51
CA SER A 117 -11.23 -14.47 -2.93
C SER A 117 -11.01 -15.47 -1.80
N LEU A 118 -10.35 -15.07 -0.70
CA LEU A 118 -10.01 -15.93 0.43
C LEU A 118 -10.92 -15.73 1.64
N VAL A 119 -11.90 -14.85 1.55
CA VAL A 119 -12.84 -14.57 2.66
C VAL A 119 -14.28 -14.74 2.23
#